data_53bd2935ae6067b17eadf2171af787e5
#
_entry.id   53bd2935ae6067b17eadf2171af787e5
#
_cell.length_a   1.000
_cell.length_b   1.000
_cell.length_c   1.000
_cell.angle_alpha   90.00
_cell.angle_beta   90.00
_cell.angle_gamma   90.00
#
_symmetry.space_group_name_H-M   'P 1'
#
loop_
_entity.id
_entity.type
_entity.pdbx_description
1 polymer ?
#
loop_
_entity_poly.entity_id
_entity_poly.type
_entity_poly.pdbx_seq_one_letter_code
_entity_poly.pdbx_strand_id
1 'polypeptide(L)'
;MTQPPRMDVTSVTIGAPAPRELAAFYARLLDWPIAVEEPARPGHPPEDGWAQMRPPAGKIGPTLNFEYEAEYRRPVWPSESGQQHTTIHLDIAVEDLGAAVTWAVEAGAALAEYQPQEHVRVIIDPAGHPFCLFRG
;
A
#
# COMPACT_ATOMS: atom_id res chain seq x y z
N MET A 1 -26.29 -28.27 -12.87
CA MET A 1 -25.13 -27.56 -12.26
C MET A 1 -25.11 -26.11 -12.70
N THR A 2 -25.02 -25.22 -11.74
CA THR A 2 -25.03 -23.79 -12.02
C THR A 2 -23.62 -23.29 -12.31
N GLN A 3 -23.45 -22.46 -13.33
CA GLN A 3 -22.20 -21.77 -13.58
C GLN A 3 -22.02 -20.67 -12.53
N PRO A 4 -20.82 -20.43 -12.03
CA PRO A 4 -20.62 -19.28 -11.16
C PRO A 4 -20.88 -17.97 -11.94
N PRO A 5 -21.47 -16.99 -11.29
CA PRO A 5 -21.63 -15.68 -11.95
C PRO A 5 -20.26 -15.05 -12.23
N ARG A 6 -20.22 -14.17 -13.22
CA ARG A 6 -18.98 -13.46 -13.53
C ARG A 6 -18.64 -12.52 -12.36
N MET A 7 -17.40 -12.62 -11.89
CA MET A 7 -16.88 -11.77 -10.82
C MET A 7 -15.44 -11.39 -11.15
N ASP A 8 -15.11 -10.13 -10.96
CA ASP A 8 -13.78 -9.62 -11.24
C ASP A 8 -13.27 -8.85 -10.02
N VAL A 9 -12.06 -9.16 -9.56
CA VAL A 9 -11.40 -8.38 -8.52
C VAL A 9 -10.82 -7.13 -9.18
N THR A 10 -11.34 -5.95 -8.82
CA THR A 10 -10.94 -4.71 -9.48
C THR A 10 -10.00 -3.85 -8.63
N SER A 11 -10.04 -4.00 -7.34
CA SER A 11 -9.40 -3.05 -6.43
C SER A 11 -8.92 -3.72 -5.16
N VAL A 12 -7.93 -3.09 -4.53
CA VAL A 12 -7.50 -3.39 -3.16
C VAL A 12 -7.68 -2.10 -2.37
N THR A 13 -8.32 -2.19 -1.20
CA THR A 13 -8.51 -1.03 -0.32
C THR A 13 -7.60 -1.16 0.90
N ILE A 14 -6.85 -0.12 1.17
CA ILE A 14 -5.87 -0.05 2.24
C ILE A 14 -6.36 0.96 3.28
N GLY A 15 -6.55 0.51 4.51
CA GLY A 15 -6.93 1.37 5.62
C GLY A 15 -5.73 2.09 6.20
N ALA A 16 -5.91 3.34 6.61
CA ALA A 16 -4.83 4.14 7.17
C ALA A 16 -5.37 5.27 8.04
N PRO A 17 -4.55 5.79 8.99
CA PRO A 17 -4.95 6.94 9.79
C PRO A 17 -4.93 8.26 9.00
N ALA A 18 -4.16 8.31 7.90
CA ALA A 18 -4.08 9.46 7.01
C ALA A 18 -4.04 8.96 5.56
N PRO A 19 -5.20 8.54 5.00
CA PRO A 19 -5.22 7.84 3.70
C PRO A 19 -4.75 8.69 2.53
N ARG A 20 -5.01 9.99 2.53
CA ARG A 20 -4.56 10.87 1.43
C ARG A 20 -3.03 11.03 1.43
N GLU A 21 -2.41 11.07 2.60
CA GLU A 21 -0.95 11.08 2.70
C GLU A 21 -0.33 9.76 2.25
N LEU A 22 -0.97 8.65 2.62
CA LEU A 22 -0.52 7.33 2.17
C LEU A 22 -0.65 7.19 0.65
N ALA A 23 -1.75 7.66 0.08
CA ALA A 23 -1.93 7.68 -1.37
C ALA A 23 -0.83 8.51 -2.06
N ALA A 24 -0.47 9.66 -1.50
CA ALA A 24 0.60 10.49 -2.04
C ALA A 24 1.95 9.75 -2.04
N PHE A 25 2.23 8.96 -1.01
CA PHE A 25 3.42 8.11 -0.97
C PHE A 25 3.42 7.11 -2.13
N TYR A 26 2.32 6.34 -2.30
CA TYR A 26 2.25 5.34 -3.36
C TYR A 26 2.22 5.96 -4.76
N ALA A 27 1.69 7.17 -4.90
CA ALA A 27 1.76 7.91 -6.15
C ALA A 27 3.22 8.23 -6.52
N ARG A 28 4.03 8.63 -5.55
CA ARG A 28 5.46 8.85 -5.78
C ARG A 28 6.20 7.55 -6.05
N LEU A 29 5.92 6.52 -5.25
CA LEU A 29 6.60 5.23 -5.36
C LEU A 29 6.39 4.60 -6.73
N LEU A 30 5.14 4.54 -7.17
CA LEU A 30 4.74 3.84 -8.39
C LEU A 30 4.77 4.71 -9.64
N ASP A 31 4.88 6.02 -9.47
CA ASP A 31 4.70 7.00 -10.54
C ASP A 31 3.31 6.84 -11.20
N TRP A 32 2.30 6.70 -10.35
CA TRP A 32 0.90 6.64 -10.77
C TRP A 32 0.18 7.91 -10.37
N PRO A 33 -0.75 8.42 -11.20
CA PRO A 33 -1.56 9.57 -10.81
C PRO A 33 -2.60 9.18 -9.75
N ILE A 34 -2.97 10.14 -8.90
CA ILE A 34 -4.13 10.01 -8.03
C ILE A 34 -5.35 10.36 -8.88
N ALA A 35 -6.25 9.38 -9.05
CA ALA A 35 -7.43 9.54 -9.89
C ALA A 35 -8.57 10.27 -9.17
N VAL A 36 -8.74 10.00 -7.88
CA VAL A 36 -9.79 10.60 -7.05
C VAL A 36 -9.21 10.92 -5.69
N GLU A 37 -9.54 12.07 -5.15
CA GLU A 37 -9.17 12.46 -3.80
C GLU A 37 -10.32 13.25 -3.19
N GLU A 38 -10.80 12.81 -2.03
CA GLU A 38 -11.87 13.48 -1.32
C GLU A 38 -11.39 13.92 0.06
N PRO A 39 -11.74 15.16 0.46
CA PRO A 39 -11.33 15.67 1.78
C PRO A 39 -12.11 15.02 2.91
N ALA A 40 -11.77 15.37 4.13
CA ALA A 40 -12.50 14.94 5.31
C ALA A 40 -13.97 15.30 5.21
N ARG A 41 -14.82 14.38 5.63
CA ARG A 41 -16.26 14.63 5.72
C ARG A 41 -16.55 15.64 6.85
N PRO A 42 -17.64 16.44 6.73
CA PRO A 42 -18.00 17.37 7.80
C PRO A 42 -18.17 16.66 9.15
N GLY A 43 -17.61 17.22 10.21
CA GLY A 43 -17.69 16.64 11.56
C GLY A 43 -16.72 15.50 11.85
N HIS A 44 -15.93 15.09 10.89
CA HIS A 44 -14.90 14.06 11.03
C HIS A 44 -13.53 14.70 11.24
N PRO A 45 -12.52 13.93 11.74
CA PRO A 45 -11.17 14.45 11.87
C PRO A 45 -10.61 14.92 10.52
N PRO A 46 -9.66 15.87 10.54
CA PRO A 46 -9.09 16.41 9.29
C PRO A 46 -8.38 15.36 8.43
N GLU A 47 -7.94 14.25 9.02
CA GLU A 47 -7.30 13.13 8.31
C GLU A 47 -8.29 12.23 7.58
N ASP A 48 -9.60 12.34 7.89
CA ASP A 48 -10.65 11.59 7.19
C ASP A 48 -10.65 11.93 5.69
N GLY A 49 -11.31 11.10 4.92
CA GLY A 49 -11.33 11.24 3.48
C GLY A 49 -10.84 9.95 2.83
N TRP A 50 -10.60 10.00 1.54
CA TRP A 50 -10.09 8.84 0.82
C TRP A 50 -9.43 9.26 -0.49
N ALA A 51 -8.71 8.31 -1.10
CA ALA A 51 -8.10 8.53 -2.39
C ALA A 51 -8.11 7.24 -3.19
N GLN A 52 -8.03 7.37 -4.51
CA GLN A 52 -7.99 6.24 -5.43
C GLN A 52 -6.92 6.47 -6.47
N MET A 53 -6.16 5.42 -6.74
CA MET A 53 -5.15 5.38 -7.80
C MET A 53 -5.47 4.23 -8.74
N ARG A 54 -5.39 4.48 -10.03
CA ARG A 54 -5.55 3.45 -11.06
C ARG A 54 -4.25 3.29 -11.81
N PRO A 55 -3.88 2.06 -12.20
CA PRO A 55 -2.69 1.89 -13.02
C PRO A 55 -2.84 2.67 -14.33
N PRO A 56 -1.85 3.50 -14.68
CA PRO A 56 -1.89 4.21 -15.95
C PRO A 56 -1.63 3.25 -17.12
N ALA A 57 -1.87 3.71 -18.33
CA ALA A 57 -1.63 2.93 -19.54
C ALA A 57 -0.20 2.38 -19.55
N GLY A 58 -0.06 1.09 -19.83
CA GLY A 58 1.22 0.40 -19.85
C GLY A 58 1.70 -0.13 -18.51
N LYS A 59 0.95 0.11 -17.43
CA LYS A 59 1.25 -0.43 -16.11
C LYS A 59 0.26 -1.53 -15.75
N ILE A 60 0.73 -2.51 -14.99
CA ILE A 60 -0.08 -3.63 -14.51
C ILE A 60 -0.31 -3.45 -13.02
N GLY A 61 -1.50 -3.77 -12.58
CA GLY A 61 -1.85 -3.76 -11.17
C GLY A 61 -3.32 -3.49 -10.94
N PRO A 62 -3.80 -3.72 -9.71
CA PRO A 62 -5.16 -3.37 -9.33
C PRO A 62 -5.29 -1.88 -9.07
N THR A 63 -6.51 -1.38 -9.11
CA THR A 63 -6.81 -0.08 -8.54
C THR A 63 -6.53 -0.13 -7.04
N LEU A 64 -5.89 0.90 -6.50
CA LEU A 64 -5.60 1.04 -5.08
C LEU A 64 -6.50 2.12 -4.49
N ASN A 65 -7.27 1.76 -3.48
CA ASN A 65 -8.07 2.70 -2.71
C ASN A 65 -7.42 2.89 -1.34
N PHE A 66 -7.48 4.10 -0.83
CA PHE A 66 -6.94 4.43 0.50
C PHE A 66 -8.08 5.05 1.30
N GLU A 67 -8.39 4.42 2.43
CA GLU A 67 -9.58 4.71 3.21
C GLU A 67 -9.21 5.03 4.65
N TYR A 68 -9.90 6.00 5.25
CA TYR A 68 -9.68 6.37 6.63
C TYR A 68 -10.16 5.24 7.56
N GLU A 69 -9.29 4.85 8.51
CA GLU A 69 -9.61 3.90 9.56
C GLU A 69 -9.35 4.53 10.92
N ALA A 70 -10.44 4.85 11.63
CA ALA A 70 -10.36 5.51 12.94
C ALA A 70 -9.68 4.65 14.01
N GLU A 71 -9.83 3.32 13.90
CA GLU A 71 -9.26 2.35 14.85
C GLU A 71 -7.97 1.72 14.34
N TYR A 72 -7.28 2.42 13.46
CA TYR A 72 -6.05 1.91 12.86
C TYR A 72 -4.99 1.62 13.91
N ARG A 73 -4.40 0.43 13.81
CA ARG A 73 -3.23 0.04 14.59
C ARG A 73 -2.11 -0.33 13.63
N ARG A 74 -0.95 0.26 13.86
CA ARG A 74 0.22 0.01 13.03
C ARG A 74 0.64 -1.45 13.15
N PRO A 75 0.76 -2.20 12.03
CA PRO A 75 1.26 -3.57 12.07
C PRO A 75 2.69 -3.66 12.61
N VAL A 76 2.96 -4.75 13.32
CA VAL A 76 4.30 -5.08 13.81
C VAL A 76 4.94 -6.06 12.84
N TRP A 77 6.15 -5.75 12.37
CA TRP A 77 6.92 -6.61 11.50
C TRP A 77 8.33 -6.86 12.08
N PRO A 78 8.80 -8.09 12.21
CA PRO A 78 8.04 -9.33 11.98
C PRO A 78 6.91 -9.51 12.97
N SER A 79 5.94 -10.37 12.62
CA SER A 79 4.75 -10.57 13.46
C SER A 79 5.11 -11.09 14.84
N GLU A 80 4.42 -10.57 15.84
CA GLU A 80 4.58 -10.98 17.24
C GLU A 80 3.21 -11.35 17.81
N SER A 81 3.20 -12.36 18.68
CA SER A 81 1.97 -12.79 19.35
C SER A 81 1.34 -11.66 20.14
N GLY A 82 0.02 -11.48 19.99
CA GLY A 82 -0.73 -10.45 20.69
C GLY A 82 -0.63 -9.05 20.09
N GLN A 83 0.19 -8.85 19.05
CA GLN A 83 0.33 -7.57 18.37
C GLN A 83 -0.41 -7.58 17.03
N GLN A 84 -0.71 -6.40 16.52
CA GLN A 84 -1.32 -6.26 15.21
C GLN A 84 -0.35 -6.75 14.14
N HIS A 85 -0.80 -7.65 13.29
CA HIS A 85 -0.01 -8.13 12.15
C HIS A 85 -0.67 -7.72 10.83
N THR A 86 0.13 -7.69 9.78
CA THR A 86 -0.40 -7.51 8.43
C THR A 86 -1.08 -8.80 7.96
N THR A 87 -2.22 -8.68 7.33
CA THR A 87 -2.96 -9.83 6.80
C THR A 87 -2.88 -9.94 5.28
N ILE A 88 -2.66 -8.82 4.62
CA ILE A 88 -2.48 -8.74 3.18
C ILE A 88 -1.37 -7.71 2.93
N HIS A 89 -0.50 -7.97 1.99
CA HIS A 89 0.51 -7.01 1.58
C HIS A 89 0.62 -6.95 0.05
N LEU A 90 1.15 -5.85 -0.45
CA LEU A 90 1.43 -5.70 -1.87
C LEU A 90 2.78 -6.33 -2.18
N ASP A 91 2.88 -6.99 -3.34
CA ASP A 91 4.13 -7.43 -3.91
C ASP A 91 4.35 -6.65 -5.20
N ILE A 92 5.45 -5.93 -5.27
CA ILE A 92 5.77 -5.05 -6.39
C ILE A 92 7.00 -5.58 -7.11
N ALA A 93 6.84 -5.92 -8.38
CA ALA A 93 7.93 -6.38 -9.21
C ALA A 93 8.81 -5.20 -9.64
N VAL A 94 10.12 -5.36 -9.50
CA VAL A 94 11.10 -4.34 -9.90
C VAL A 94 12.22 -4.99 -10.71
N GLU A 95 12.90 -4.22 -11.53
CA GLU A 95 14.04 -4.70 -12.32
C GLU A 95 15.32 -4.68 -11.50
N ASP A 96 15.58 -3.59 -10.80
CA ASP A 96 16.76 -3.41 -9.96
C ASP A 96 16.33 -3.23 -8.51
N LEU A 97 16.54 -4.28 -7.71
CA LEU A 97 16.07 -4.30 -6.33
C LEU A 97 16.76 -3.22 -5.48
N GLY A 98 18.06 -3.04 -5.63
CA GLY A 98 18.79 -2.02 -4.87
C GLY A 98 18.31 -0.60 -5.19
N ALA A 99 18.14 -0.29 -6.46
CA ALA A 99 17.63 1.01 -6.91
C ALA A 99 16.20 1.24 -6.41
N ALA A 100 15.37 0.20 -6.44
CA ALA A 100 13.99 0.28 -5.98
C ALA A 100 13.90 0.55 -4.47
N VAL A 101 14.75 -0.08 -3.67
CA VAL A 101 14.83 0.17 -2.23
C VAL A 101 15.22 1.62 -1.95
N THR A 102 16.25 2.12 -2.63
CA THR A 102 16.68 3.52 -2.49
C THR A 102 15.55 4.48 -2.84
N TRP A 103 14.88 4.22 -3.94
CA TRP A 103 13.73 5.03 -4.38
C TRP A 103 12.60 5.02 -3.35
N ALA A 104 12.25 3.85 -2.81
CA ALA A 104 11.20 3.71 -1.82
C ALA A 104 11.50 4.50 -0.54
N VAL A 105 12.75 4.43 -0.06
CA VAL A 105 13.18 5.18 1.13
C VAL A 105 13.14 6.68 0.87
N GLU A 106 13.58 7.13 -0.29
CA GLU A 106 13.49 8.55 -0.68
C GLU A 106 12.04 9.02 -0.79
N ALA A 107 11.12 8.14 -1.19
CA ALA A 107 9.70 8.45 -1.27
C ALA A 107 9.02 8.55 0.11
N GLY A 108 9.65 8.04 1.16
CA GLY A 108 9.15 8.13 2.53
C GLY A 108 8.97 6.80 3.26
N ALA A 109 9.36 5.68 2.65
CA ALA A 109 9.29 4.37 3.29
C ALA A 109 10.53 4.09 4.15
N ALA A 110 10.45 3.01 4.93
CA ALA A 110 11.59 2.51 5.69
C ALA A 110 11.91 1.07 5.27
N LEU A 111 13.19 0.75 5.16
CA LEU A 111 13.62 -0.62 4.95
C LEU A 111 13.48 -1.37 6.28
N ALA A 112 12.74 -2.49 6.29
CA ALA A 112 12.61 -3.31 7.48
C ALA A 112 13.97 -3.93 7.86
N GLU A 113 14.23 -4.05 9.16
CA GLU A 113 15.46 -4.70 9.63
C GLU A 113 15.45 -6.19 9.30
N TYR A 114 14.32 -6.85 9.57
CA TYR A 114 14.20 -8.28 9.31
C TYR A 114 13.87 -8.55 7.84
N GLN A 115 14.77 -9.23 7.14
CA GLN A 115 14.65 -9.57 5.73
C GLN A 115 14.74 -11.09 5.58
N PRO A 116 13.59 -11.80 5.54
CA PRO A 116 13.61 -13.27 5.53
C PRO A 116 14.08 -13.90 4.23
N GLN A 117 14.10 -13.15 3.12
CA GLN A 117 14.43 -13.69 1.81
C GLN A 117 15.51 -12.87 1.11
N GLU A 118 16.34 -13.55 0.33
CA GLU A 118 17.48 -12.92 -0.35
C GLU A 118 17.07 -12.01 -1.50
N HIS A 119 16.06 -12.41 -2.28
CA HIS A 119 15.65 -11.69 -3.51
C HIS A 119 14.39 -10.86 -3.35
N VAL A 120 13.95 -10.68 -2.11
CA VAL A 120 12.79 -9.87 -1.76
C VAL A 120 13.21 -8.90 -0.67
N ARG A 121 12.72 -7.68 -0.72
CA ARG A 121 12.91 -6.72 0.37
C ARG A 121 11.58 -6.30 0.95
N VAL A 122 11.47 -6.45 2.25
CA VAL A 122 10.32 -5.96 3.00
C VAL A 122 10.54 -4.48 3.29
N ILE A 123 9.61 -3.69 2.86
CA ILE A 123 9.60 -2.23 3.02
C ILE A 123 8.39 -1.87 3.86
N ILE A 124 8.52 -0.87 4.71
CA ILE A 124 7.43 -0.39 5.57
C ILE A 124 6.96 0.95 5.02
N ASP A 125 5.69 1.06 4.68
CA ASP A 125 5.15 2.32 4.19
C ASP A 125 4.96 3.34 5.34
N PRO A 126 4.64 4.61 5.05
CA PRO A 126 4.51 5.62 6.11
C PRO A 126 3.43 5.33 7.15
N ALA A 127 2.42 4.53 6.82
CA ALA A 127 1.40 4.12 7.78
C ALA A 127 1.79 2.85 8.55
N GLY A 128 2.88 2.19 8.16
CA GLY A 128 3.39 1.00 8.82
C GLY A 128 3.02 -0.32 8.16
N HIS A 129 2.38 -0.31 7.00
CA HIS A 129 2.10 -1.56 6.29
C HIS A 129 3.39 -2.09 5.67
N PRO A 130 3.76 -3.35 5.95
CA PRO A 130 4.80 -4.01 5.18
C PRO A 130 4.34 -4.24 3.74
N PHE A 131 5.21 -4.04 2.79
CA PHE A 131 5.04 -4.48 1.41
C PHE A 131 6.37 -4.99 0.89
N CYS A 132 6.33 -5.73 -0.19
CA CYS A 132 7.53 -6.37 -0.71
C CYS A 132 7.89 -5.82 -2.09
N LEU A 133 9.19 -5.59 -2.28
CA LEU A 133 9.79 -5.38 -3.58
C LEU A 133 10.52 -6.67 -3.95
N PHE A 134 10.30 -7.17 -5.14
CA PHE A 134 10.97 -8.37 -5.60
C PHE A 134 11.42 -8.22 -7.05
N ARG A 135 12.49 -8.90 -7.37
CA ARG A 135 13.01 -8.89 -8.74
C ARG A 135 12.14 -9.81 -9.60
N GLY A 136 11.46 -9.19 -10.53
CA GLY A 136 10.53 -9.89 -11.43
C GLY A 136 10.88 -9.76 -12.89
#